data_66bd00cc7aeb73f07e4ca975815e0f7a
#
_entry.id   66bd00cc7aeb73f07e4ca975815e0f7a
#
_cell.length_a   1.000
_cell.length_b   1.000
_cell.length_c   1.000
_cell.angle_alpha   90.00
_cell.angle_beta   90.00
_cell.angle_gamma   90.00
#
_symmetry.space_group_name_H-M   'P 1'
#
loop_
_entity.id
_entity.type
_entity.pdbx_description
1 polymer ?
#
loop_
_entity_poly.entity_id
_entity_poly.type
_entity_poly.pdbx_seq_one_letter_code
_entity_poly.pdbx_strand_id
1 'polypeptide(L)'
;MLSALIWIPVVGAACIGFLPMKGSQARSLALAIATGMIIWTLVLLSQFDISLAGMQFSELLPWIDTLGLSYSLGADGLSIPLLALAAVLTWIAIYSTSENIIRPRLYFALLLLIYAGVVGGFLAQNLLLFVLFYEVELIPFYLLIAIWGGTAKRGYAAMKFLIYTAVSGILILAGFLGITWLTGSSSFDYSAIATQGLPLQAQLILLTILLVGFGIKIPLVPLHTWLPDAYTEASPPVAIMLGGILAKLGTYGIIRFGLGLFPETWAIVAPGLAVIGAISAVYG
;
A
#
# COMPACT_ATOMS: atom_id res chain seq x y z
N MET A 1 10.79 -13.44 -9.34
CA MET A 1 11.31 -13.35 -7.95
C MET A 1 10.39 -12.47 -7.09
N LEU A 2 10.00 -11.29 -7.58
CA LEU A 2 9.12 -10.35 -6.84
C LEU A 2 7.70 -10.88 -6.66
N SER A 3 7.14 -11.54 -7.67
CA SER A 3 5.81 -12.18 -7.61
C SER A 3 5.65 -13.14 -6.42
N ALA A 4 6.72 -13.81 -5.98
CA ALA A 4 6.67 -14.70 -4.84
C ALA A 4 6.29 -13.97 -3.53
N LEU A 5 6.76 -12.72 -3.34
CA LEU A 5 6.40 -11.89 -2.18
C LEU A 5 4.90 -11.54 -2.13
N ILE A 6 4.22 -11.57 -3.26
CA ILE A 6 2.79 -11.26 -3.36
C ILE A 6 1.96 -12.54 -3.29
N TRP A 7 2.28 -13.52 -4.13
CA TRP A 7 1.41 -14.68 -4.31
C TRP A 7 1.54 -15.75 -3.23
N ILE A 8 2.71 -15.92 -2.61
CA ILE A 8 2.84 -16.87 -1.49
C ILE A 8 1.95 -16.46 -0.31
N PRO A 9 1.93 -15.18 0.16
CA PRO A 9 0.99 -14.74 1.17
C PRO A 9 -0.49 -14.85 0.76
N VAL A 10 -0.82 -14.58 -0.52
CA VAL A 10 -2.19 -14.73 -1.03
C VAL A 10 -2.64 -16.19 -0.96
N VAL A 11 -1.82 -17.11 -1.47
CA VAL A 11 -2.11 -18.56 -1.40
C VAL A 11 -2.17 -19.02 0.06
N GLY A 12 -1.25 -18.54 0.89
CA GLY A 12 -1.26 -18.81 2.33
C GLY A 12 -2.52 -18.31 3.03
N ALA A 13 -2.97 -17.11 2.71
CA ALA A 13 -4.23 -16.55 3.21
C ALA A 13 -5.44 -17.40 2.77
N ALA A 14 -5.47 -17.83 1.52
CA ALA A 14 -6.50 -18.73 1.00
C ALA A 14 -6.48 -20.09 1.73
N CYS A 15 -5.32 -20.69 1.90
CA CYS A 15 -5.17 -21.95 2.65
C CYS A 15 -5.66 -21.79 4.09
N ILE A 16 -5.27 -20.73 4.79
CA ILE A 16 -5.70 -20.48 6.18
C ILE A 16 -7.20 -20.22 6.26
N GLY A 17 -7.76 -19.48 5.31
CA GLY A 17 -9.17 -19.13 5.29
C GLY A 17 -10.09 -20.29 5.02
N PHE A 18 -9.77 -21.14 4.03
CA PHE A 18 -10.66 -22.18 3.52
C PHE A 18 -10.43 -23.55 4.14
N LEU A 19 -9.19 -23.91 4.51
CA LEU A 19 -8.92 -25.22 5.07
C LEU A 19 -9.39 -25.31 6.54
N PRO A 20 -9.95 -26.46 6.97
CA PRO A 20 -10.34 -26.66 8.35
C PRO A 20 -9.09 -26.86 9.23
N MET A 21 -8.72 -25.83 10.00
CA MET A 21 -7.56 -25.88 10.92
C MET A 21 -7.85 -25.19 12.25
N LYS A 22 -7.11 -25.59 13.28
CA LYS A 22 -7.18 -24.97 14.61
C LYS A 22 -6.51 -23.59 14.60
N GLY A 23 -6.83 -22.73 15.57
CA GLY A 23 -6.23 -21.40 15.69
C GLY A 23 -4.70 -21.42 15.79
N SER A 24 -4.15 -22.38 16.56
CA SER A 24 -2.70 -22.58 16.67
C SER A 24 -2.05 -22.94 15.33
N GLN A 25 -2.68 -23.81 14.54
CA GLN A 25 -2.19 -24.19 13.22
C GLN A 25 -2.24 -23.00 12.23
N ALA A 26 -3.34 -22.23 12.27
CA ALA A 26 -3.48 -21.03 11.44
C ALA A 26 -2.39 -19.99 11.77
N ARG A 27 -2.14 -19.75 13.07
CA ARG A 27 -1.07 -18.87 13.53
C ARG A 27 0.31 -19.38 13.12
N SER A 28 0.60 -20.67 13.34
CA SER A 28 1.90 -21.26 12.99
C SER A 28 2.16 -21.20 11.48
N LEU A 29 1.16 -21.47 10.64
CA LEU A 29 1.28 -21.37 9.19
C LEU A 29 1.49 -19.92 8.75
N ALA A 30 0.75 -18.97 9.32
CA ALA A 30 0.94 -17.54 9.03
C ALA A 30 2.34 -17.05 9.42
N LEU A 31 2.86 -17.49 10.60
CA LEU A 31 4.23 -17.19 11.04
C LEU A 31 5.28 -17.81 10.11
N ALA A 32 5.08 -19.06 9.68
CA ALA A 32 5.99 -19.72 8.76
C ALA A 32 6.07 -18.97 7.42
N ILE A 33 4.92 -18.54 6.88
CA ILE A 33 4.86 -17.72 5.66
C ILE A 33 5.57 -16.38 5.89
N ALA A 34 5.24 -15.66 6.96
CA ALA A 34 5.86 -14.37 7.25
C ALA A 34 7.39 -14.49 7.46
N THR A 35 7.87 -15.57 8.09
CA THR A 35 9.30 -15.86 8.22
C THR A 35 9.92 -16.13 6.85
N GLY A 36 9.26 -16.91 6.00
CA GLY A 36 9.68 -17.13 4.62
C GLY A 36 9.78 -15.82 3.82
N MET A 37 8.85 -14.87 4.03
CA MET A 37 8.89 -13.55 3.38
C MET A 37 10.07 -12.70 3.88
N ILE A 38 10.39 -12.75 5.17
CA ILE A 38 11.61 -12.09 5.70
C ILE A 38 12.85 -12.67 5.03
N ILE A 39 13.00 -14.00 5.03
CA ILE A 39 14.15 -14.67 4.41
C ILE A 39 14.25 -14.32 2.93
N TRP A 40 13.13 -14.37 2.19
CA TRP A 40 13.11 -14.04 0.77
C TRP A 40 13.50 -12.59 0.50
N THR A 41 13.02 -11.66 1.34
CA THR A 41 13.40 -10.24 1.26
C THR A 41 14.89 -10.04 1.55
N LEU A 42 15.47 -10.77 2.50
CA LEU A 42 16.92 -10.75 2.76
C LEU A 42 17.74 -11.29 1.58
N VAL A 43 17.26 -12.32 0.89
CA VAL A 43 17.86 -12.81 -0.36
C VAL A 43 17.85 -11.73 -1.44
N LEU A 44 16.72 -11.02 -1.63
CA LEU A 44 16.62 -9.91 -2.57
C LEU A 44 17.58 -8.77 -2.19
N LEU A 45 17.65 -8.42 -0.90
CA LEU A 45 18.60 -7.42 -0.40
C LEU A 45 20.06 -7.78 -0.68
N SER A 46 20.41 -9.07 -0.53
CA SER A 46 21.79 -9.54 -0.80
C SER A 46 22.18 -9.50 -2.28
N GLN A 47 21.19 -9.53 -3.17
CA GLN A 47 21.39 -9.47 -4.63
C GLN A 47 21.15 -8.08 -5.22
N PHE A 48 20.70 -7.12 -4.40
CA PHE A 48 20.41 -5.76 -4.83
C PHE A 48 21.71 -4.97 -4.99
N ASP A 49 21.92 -4.43 -6.18
CA ASP A 49 23.08 -3.58 -6.48
C ASP A 49 22.75 -2.11 -6.21
N ILE A 50 23.32 -1.56 -5.15
CA ILE A 50 23.13 -0.17 -4.73
C ILE A 50 23.74 0.82 -5.75
N SER A 51 24.71 0.39 -6.56
CA SER A 51 25.37 1.25 -7.55
C SER A 51 24.53 1.48 -8.82
N LEU A 52 23.55 0.60 -9.07
CA LEU A 52 22.69 0.68 -10.24
C LEU A 52 21.47 1.58 -9.95
N ALA A 53 21.37 2.66 -10.71
CA ALA A 53 20.15 3.48 -10.71
C ALA A 53 19.03 2.78 -11.52
N GLY A 54 17.80 2.79 -10.99
CA GLY A 54 16.62 2.26 -11.69
C GLY A 54 16.05 1.00 -11.09
N MET A 55 15.13 0.35 -11.83
CA MET A 55 14.41 -0.83 -11.38
C MET A 55 15.23 -2.09 -11.57
N GLN A 56 15.29 -2.90 -10.53
CA GLN A 56 15.94 -4.22 -10.54
C GLN A 56 14.88 -5.31 -10.33
N PHE A 57 15.24 -6.56 -10.65
CA PHE A 57 14.37 -7.74 -10.57
C PHE A 57 13.06 -7.60 -11.36
N SER A 58 13.06 -6.81 -12.43
CA SER A 58 11.85 -6.50 -13.20
C SER A 58 11.16 -7.75 -13.73
N GLU A 59 9.84 -7.81 -13.54
CA GLU A 59 8.96 -8.85 -14.05
C GLU A 59 7.86 -8.17 -14.87
N LEU A 60 7.65 -8.60 -16.12
CA LEU A 60 6.63 -8.05 -17.00
C LEU A 60 5.84 -9.20 -17.64
N LEU A 61 4.54 -9.18 -17.43
CA LEU A 61 3.59 -10.07 -18.08
C LEU A 61 2.45 -9.23 -18.65
N PRO A 62 2.15 -9.32 -19.97
CA PRO A 62 0.96 -8.71 -20.55
C PRO A 62 -0.30 -9.26 -19.85
N TRP A 63 -1.27 -8.38 -19.53
CA TRP A 63 -2.50 -8.83 -18.86
C TRP A 63 -3.74 -8.42 -19.65
N ILE A 64 -4.09 -7.13 -19.68
CA ILE A 64 -5.24 -6.60 -20.42
C ILE A 64 -4.76 -5.46 -21.31
N ASP A 65 -4.27 -5.81 -22.49
CA ASP A 65 -3.65 -4.87 -23.44
C ASP A 65 -4.61 -3.77 -23.88
N THR A 66 -5.91 -4.09 -24.02
CA THR A 66 -6.95 -3.10 -24.39
C THR A 66 -7.14 -2.00 -23.36
N LEU A 67 -6.79 -2.26 -22.10
CA LEU A 67 -6.79 -1.27 -21.01
C LEU A 67 -5.41 -0.68 -20.73
N GLY A 68 -4.37 -1.10 -21.43
CA GLY A 68 -2.99 -0.73 -21.10
C GLY A 68 -2.51 -1.23 -19.73
N LEU A 69 -3.19 -2.27 -19.18
CA LEU A 69 -2.86 -2.89 -17.90
C LEU A 69 -1.88 -4.04 -18.12
N SER A 70 -0.70 -3.92 -17.55
CA SER A 70 0.32 -4.96 -17.50
C SER A 70 0.59 -5.38 -16.05
N TYR A 71 0.90 -6.66 -15.83
CA TYR A 71 1.48 -7.13 -14.58
C TYR A 71 2.97 -6.84 -14.61
N SER A 72 3.33 -5.62 -14.24
CA SER A 72 4.69 -5.10 -14.27
C SER A 72 5.16 -4.81 -12.86
N LEU A 73 6.21 -5.50 -12.41
CA LEU A 73 6.81 -5.36 -11.10
C LEU A 73 8.27 -4.96 -11.24
N GLY A 74 8.75 -4.16 -10.29
CA GLY A 74 10.16 -3.78 -10.19
C GLY A 74 10.48 -3.32 -8.77
N ALA A 75 11.74 -3.44 -8.39
CA ALA A 75 12.23 -2.99 -7.10
C ALA A 75 13.40 -2.03 -7.27
N ASP A 76 13.46 -1.00 -6.44
CA ASP A 76 14.54 -0.03 -6.41
C ASP A 76 14.93 0.33 -4.96
N GLY A 77 15.85 1.26 -4.80
CA GLY A 77 16.33 1.70 -3.48
C GLY A 77 15.27 2.32 -2.57
N LEU A 78 14.11 2.75 -3.12
CA LEU A 78 12.99 3.23 -2.33
C LEU A 78 12.09 2.06 -1.87
N SER A 79 11.79 1.11 -2.75
CA SER A 79 10.88 0.00 -2.46
C SER A 79 11.50 -1.08 -1.58
N ILE A 80 12.78 -1.44 -1.79
CA ILE A 80 13.45 -2.54 -1.07
C ILE A 80 13.40 -2.38 0.47
N PRO A 81 13.74 -1.23 1.09
CA PRO A 81 13.61 -1.06 2.54
C PRO A 81 12.17 -1.18 3.03
N LEU A 82 11.20 -0.74 2.22
CA LEU A 82 9.78 -0.83 2.55
C LEU A 82 9.27 -2.28 2.50
N LEU A 83 9.80 -3.11 1.59
CA LEU A 83 9.52 -4.55 1.58
C LEU A 83 10.02 -5.23 2.86
N ALA A 84 11.25 -4.91 3.29
CA ALA A 84 11.80 -5.44 4.52
C ALA A 84 10.99 -5.01 5.75
N LEU A 85 10.62 -3.73 5.81
CA LEU A 85 9.76 -3.19 6.87
C LEU A 85 8.41 -3.92 6.90
N ALA A 86 7.75 -4.10 5.74
CA ALA A 86 6.47 -4.78 5.62
C ALA A 86 6.55 -6.22 6.12
N ALA A 87 7.60 -6.97 5.73
CA ALA A 87 7.79 -8.36 6.15
C ALA A 87 7.96 -8.47 7.68
N VAL A 88 8.82 -7.62 8.26
CA VAL A 88 9.10 -7.63 9.71
C VAL A 88 7.86 -7.23 10.52
N LEU A 89 7.17 -6.15 10.13
CA LEU A 89 5.98 -5.68 10.86
C LEU A 89 4.82 -6.67 10.77
N THR A 90 4.63 -7.33 9.63
CA THR A 90 3.62 -8.39 9.48
C THR A 90 3.96 -9.58 10.38
N TRP A 91 5.22 -9.99 10.43
CA TRP A 91 5.67 -11.04 11.34
C TRP A 91 5.40 -10.69 12.81
N ILE A 92 5.74 -9.46 13.24
CA ILE A 92 5.49 -8.96 14.59
C ILE A 92 3.99 -8.95 14.89
N ALA A 93 3.15 -8.47 13.97
CA ALA A 93 1.71 -8.44 14.13
C ALA A 93 1.12 -9.84 14.31
N ILE A 94 1.56 -10.83 13.52
CA ILE A 94 1.13 -12.23 13.68
C ILE A 94 1.66 -12.82 14.99
N TYR A 95 2.93 -12.59 15.32
CA TYR A 95 3.55 -13.12 16.53
C TYR A 95 2.90 -12.60 17.81
N SER A 96 2.57 -11.32 17.88
CA SER A 96 1.92 -10.67 19.02
C SER A 96 0.44 -11.02 19.17
N THR A 97 -0.17 -11.67 18.17
CA THR A 97 -1.59 -12.07 18.22
C THR A 97 -1.76 -13.42 18.92
N SER A 98 -2.73 -13.51 19.86
CA SER A 98 -3.09 -14.78 20.52
C SER A 98 -3.76 -15.75 19.54
N GLU A 99 -3.44 -17.05 19.67
CA GLU A 99 -4.09 -18.11 18.89
C GLU A 99 -5.57 -18.35 19.29
N ASN A 100 -5.97 -17.87 20.47
CA ASN A 100 -7.33 -18.00 21.01
C ASN A 100 -8.25 -16.85 20.63
N ILE A 101 -7.85 -16.00 19.66
CA ILE A 101 -8.68 -14.93 19.16
C ILE A 101 -9.94 -15.46 18.47
N ILE A 102 -11.03 -14.73 18.50
CA ILE A 102 -12.28 -15.09 17.79
C ILE A 102 -11.98 -15.19 16.29
N ARG A 103 -12.41 -16.27 15.62
CA ARG A 103 -12.22 -16.53 14.18
C ARG A 103 -10.74 -16.41 13.76
N PRO A 104 -9.81 -17.16 14.36
CA PRO A 104 -8.37 -16.98 14.15
C PRO A 104 -7.96 -17.18 12.69
N ARG A 105 -8.58 -18.10 11.95
CA ARG A 105 -8.29 -18.31 10.53
C ARG A 105 -8.52 -17.05 9.69
N LEU A 106 -9.67 -16.40 9.86
CA LEU A 106 -9.98 -15.17 9.14
C LEU A 106 -9.00 -14.06 9.52
N TYR A 107 -8.67 -13.91 10.81
CA TYR A 107 -7.75 -12.88 11.28
C TYR A 107 -6.37 -13.01 10.63
N PHE A 108 -5.75 -14.19 10.68
CA PHE A 108 -4.41 -14.39 10.12
C PHE A 108 -4.40 -14.33 8.59
N ALA A 109 -5.47 -14.79 7.92
CA ALA A 109 -5.62 -14.65 6.48
C ALA A 109 -5.66 -13.17 6.06
N LEU A 110 -6.41 -12.32 6.79
CA LEU A 110 -6.50 -10.89 6.51
C LEU A 110 -5.16 -10.17 6.68
N LEU A 111 -4.35 -10.53 7.70
CA LEU A 111 -3.00 -9.96 7.88
C LEU A 111 -2.09 -10.29 6.70
N LEU A 112 -2.14 -11.52 6.17
CA LEU A 112 -1.36 -11.91 4.99
C LEU A 112 -1.84 -11.22 3.72
N LEU A 113 -3.16 -10.99 3.55
CA LEU A 113 -3.72 -10.24 2.42
C LEU A 113 -3.30 -8.77 2.46
N ILE A 114 -3.26 -8.13 3.64
CA ILE A 114 -2.74 -6.78 3.81
C ILE A 114 -1.28 -6.73 3.34
N TYR A 115 -0.46 -7.66 3.82
CA TYR A 115 0.94 -7.73 3.40
C TYR A 115 1.07 -7.82 1.87
N ALA A 116 0.30 -8.73 1.25
CA ALA A 116 0.34 -8.93 -0.20
C ALA A 116 -0.07 -7.67 -0.98
N GLY A 117 -1.13 -6.98 -0.55
CA GLY A 117 -1.60 -5.73 -1.16
C GLY A 117 -0.55 -4.63 -1.06
N VAL A 118 0.00 -4.40 0.13
CA VAL A 118 1.01 -3.35 0.35
C VAL A 118 2.29 -3.63 -0.44
N VAL A 119 2.80 -4.86 -0.39
CA VAL A 119 4.01 -5.26 -1.13
C VAL A 119 3.78 -5.16 -2.64
N GLY A 120 2.60 -5.58 -3.12
CA GLY A 120 2.22 -5.39 -4.51
C GLY A 120 2.22 -3.92 -4.93
N GLY A 121 1.71 -3.03 -4.07
CA GLY A 121 1.77 -1.58 -4.29
C GLY A 121 3.21 -1.03 -4.36
N PHE A 122 4.11 -1.46 -3.48
CA PHE A 122 5.52 -1.02 -3.51
C PHE A 122 6.29 -1.53 -4.75
N LEU A 123 5.83 -2.61 -5.35
CA LEU A 123 6.49 -3.24 -6.49
C LEU A 123 5.87 -2.88 -7.84
N ALA A 124 4.61 -2.43 -7.88
CA ALA A 124 3.89 -2.15 -9.11
C ALA A 124 4.55 -1.05 -9.94
N GLN A 125 4.82 -1.35 -11.21
CA GLN A 125 5.37 -0.42 -12.20
C GLN A 125 4.31 0.02 -13.23
N ASN A 126 3.08 -0.49 -13.13
CA ASN A 126 1.92 -0.04 -13.89
C ASN A 126 0.96 0.68 -12.95
N LEU A 127 0.47 1.87 -13.34
CA LEU A 127 -0.35 2.71 -12.47
C LEU A 127 -1.68 2.07 -12.09
N LEU A 128 -2.32 1.34 -13.02
CA LEU A 128 -3.56 0.62 -12.69
C LEU A 128 -3.29 -0.58 -11.78
N LEU A 129 -2.18 -1.29 -12.00
CA LEU A 129 -1.76 -2.38 -11.11
C LEU A 129 -1.49 -1.86 -9.70
N PHE A 130 -0.86 -0.68 -9.58
CA PHE A 130 -0.67 -0.03 -8.28
C PHE A 130 -2.02 0.22 -7.60
N VAL A 131 -3.01 0.79 -8.30
CA VAL A 131 -4.34 1.05 -7.72
C VAL A 131 -5.01 -0.26 -7.28
N LEU A 132 -4.92 -1.33 -8.06
CA LEU A 132 -5.48 -2.62 -7.67
C LEU A 132 -4.89 -3.11 -6.34
N PHE A 133 -3.57 -3.08 -6.19
CA PHE A 133 -2.93 -3.48 -4.93
C PHE A 133 -3.20 -2.51 -3.78
N TYR A 134 -3.29 -1.20 -4.08
CA TYR A 134 -3.62 -0.15 -3.12
C TYR A 134 -5.02 -0.33 -2.50
N GLU A 135 -5.97 -0.91 -3.25
CA GLU A 135 -7.33 -1.16 -2.81
C GLU A 135 -7.53 -2.55 -2.16
N VAL A 136 -6.68 -3.54 -2.49
CA VAL A 136 -6.79 -4.90 -1.92
C VAL A 136 -6.73 -4.90 -0.39
N GLU A 137 -5.95 -4.03 0.23
CA GLU A 137 -5.80 -3.97 1.69
C GLU A 137 -6.99 -3.34 2.44
N LEU A 138 -7.85 -2.59 1.73
CA LEU A 138 -8.94 -1.81 2.30
C LEU A 138 -9.96 -2.71 3.04
N ILE A 139 -10.45 -3.75 2.38
CA ILE A 139 -11.42 -4.68 2.98
C ILE A 139 -10.82 -5.45 4.16
N PRO A 140 -9.59 -6.01 4.08
CA PRO A 140 -8.94 -6.62 5.22
C PRO A 140 -8.82 -5.71 6.44
N PHE A 141 -8.38 -4.46 6.30
CA PHE A 141 -8.32 -3.52 7.42
C PHE A 141 -9.69 -3.19 7.98
N TYR A 142 -10.67 -2.92 7.11
CA TYR A 142 -12.06 -2.70 7.54
C TYR A 142 -12.56 -3.84 8.41
N LEU A 143 -12.39 -5.10 7.96
CA LEU A 143 -12.83 -6.28 8.70
C LEU A 143 -12.07 -6.45 10.02
N LEU A 144 -10.76 -6.21 10.04
CA LEU A 144 -9.96 -6.29 11.26
C LEU A 144 -10.43 -5.29 12.32
N ILE A 145 -10.74 -4.06 11.94
CA ILE A 145 -11.25 -3.03 12.85
C ILE A 145 -12.70 -3.37 13.27
N ALA A 146 -13.58 -3.72 12.33
CA ALA A 146 -15.00 -3.96 12.58
C ALA A 146 -15.25 -5.19 13.48
N ILE A 147 -14.46 -6.25 13.33
CA ILE A 147 -14.70 -7.53 14.05
C ILE A 147 -13.92 -7.56 15.36
N TRP A 148 -12.66 -7.13 15.37
CA TRP A 148 -11.75 -7.26 16.51
C TRP A 148 -11.44 -5.94 17.21
N GLY A 149 -12.13 -4.85 16.85
CA GLY A 149 -12.01 -3.56 17.52
C GLY A 149 -12.43 -3.59 18.98
N GLY A 150 -11.83 -2.70 19.79
CA GLY A 150 -11.85 -2.74 21.24
C GLY A 150 -13.17 -2.31 21.88
N THR A 151 -13.96 -1.43 21.24
CA THR A 151 -15.17 -0.86 21.86
C THR A 151 -16.43 -1.00 20.99
N ALA A 152 -17.56 -0.49 21.50
CA ALA A 152 -18.83 -0.43 20.74
C ALA A 152 -18.75 0.50 19.51
N LYS A 153 -17.76 1.39 19.42
CA LYS A 153 -17.57 2.31 18.30
C LYS A 153 -16.80 1.72 17.12
N ARG A 154 -16.31 0.48 17.24
CA ARG A 154 -15.52 -0.20 16.19
C ARG A 154 -16.18 -0.19 14.80
N GLY A 155 -17.50 -0.36 14.75
CA GLY A 155 -18.24 -0.31 13.48
C GLY A 155 -18.22 1.07 12.83
N TYR A 156 -18.33 2.13 13.62
CA TYR A 156 -18.20 3.51 13.15
C TYR A 156 -16.78 3.79 12.66
N ALA A 157 -15.78 3.44 13.44
CA ALA A 157 -14.37 3.64 13.09
C ALA A 157 -13.98 2.89 11.81
N ALA A 158 -14.42 1.63 11.68
CA ALA A 158 -14.20 0.82 10.49
C ALA A 158 -14.86 1.43 9.25
N MET A 159 -16.13 1.88 9.36
CA MET A 159 -16.84 2.51 8.24
C MET A 159 -16.21 3.84 7.85
N LYS A 160 -15.78 4.66 8.82
CA LYS A 160 -15.07 5.91 8.57
C LYS A 160 -13.75 5.65 7.84
N PHE A 161 -12.96 4.68 8.31
CA PHE A 161 -11.75 4.22 7.64
C PHE A 161 -12.03 3.82 6.19
N LEU A 162 -13.04 2.97 5.98
CA LEU A 162 -13.42 2.48 4.65
C LEU A 162 -13.76 3.62 3.69
N ILE A 163 -14.58 4.57 4.11
CA ILE A 163 -15.03 5.70 3.26
C ILE A 163 -13.84 6.59 2.90
N TYR A 164 -13.01 6.96 3.89
CA TYR A 164 -11.84 7.81 3.64
C TYR A 164 -10.84 7.16 2.68
N THR A 165 -10.51 5.89 2.91
CA THR A 165 -9.54 5.18 2.08
C THR A 165 -10.08 4.85 0.69
N ALA A 166 -11.37 4.56 0.53
CA ALA A 166 -11.99 4.39 -0.78
C ALA A 166 -11.99 5.71 -1.58
N VAL A 167 -12.30 6.85 -0.95
CA VAL A 167 -12.18 8.16 -1.61
C VAL A 167 -10.74 8.44 -2.02
N SER A 168 -9.77 8.09 -1.18
CA SER A 168 -8.33 8.17 -1.53
C SER A 168 -8.02 7.41 -2.83
N GLY A 169 -8.45 6.15 -2.92
CA GLY A 169 -8.19 5.32 -4.11
C GLY A 169 -8.90 5.82 -5.37
N ILE A 170 -10.14 6.30 -5.24
CA ILE A 170 -10.88 6.91 -6.36
C ILE A 170 -10.13 8.15 -6.89
N LEU A 171 -9.61 9.01 -6.01
CA LEU A 171 -8.84 10.18 -6.40
C LEU A 171 -7.53 9.79 -7.11
N ILE A 172 -6.81 8.80 -6.59
CA ILE A 172 -5.57 8.30 -7.22
C ILE A 172 -5.88 7.71 -8.59
N LEU A 173 -6.93 6.90 -8.70
CA LEU A 173 -7.36 6.34 -9.99
C LEU A 173 -7.74 7.45 -10.97
N ALA A 174 -8.51 8.44 -10.54
CA ALA A 174 -8.87 9.60 -11.37
C ALA A 174 -7.63 10.38 -11.84
N GLY A 175 -6.65 10.58 -10.95
CA GLY A 175 -5.37 11.19 -11.28
C GLY A 175 -4.62 10.40 -12.37
N PHE A 176 -4.49 9.09 -12.21
CA PHE A 176 -3.79 8.23 -13.16
C PHE A 176 -4.51 8.14 -14.51
N LEU A 177 -5.84 8.03 -14.52
CA LEU A 177 -6.63 8.09 -15.75
C LEU A 177 -6.46 9.44 -16.45
N GLY A 178 -6.49 10.54 -15.70
CA GLY A 178 -6.28 11.89 -16.23
C GLY A 178 -4.88 12.07 -16.82
N ILE A 179 -3.84 11.56 -16.15
CA ILE A 179 -2.46 11.58 -16.67
C ILE A 179 -2.39 10.83 -18.00
N THR A 180 -2.84 9.59 -18.04
CA THR A 180 -2.77 8.75 -19.23
C THR A 180 -3.56 9.34 -20.40
N TRP A 181 -4.75 9.87 -20.12
CA TRP A 181 -5.58 10.50 -21.14
C TRP A 181 -4.95 11.78 -21.69
N LEU A 182 -4.45 12.68 -20.85
CA LEU A 182 -3.90 13.97 -21.28
C LEU A 182 -2.53 13.82 -21.96
N THR A 183 -1.74 12.81 -21.57
CA THR A 183 -0.46 12.49 -22.25
C THR A 183 -0.65 11.73 -23.55
N GLY A 184 -1.86 11.20 -23.82
CA GLY A 184 -2.12 10.36 -25.00
C GLY A 184 -1.42 9.00 -24.95
N SER A 185 -0.97 8.55 -23.75
CA SER A 185 -0.33 7.25 -23.60
C SER A 185 -1.32 6.12 -23.79
N SER A 186 -0.93 5.07 -24.51
CA SER A 186 -1.72 3.83 -24.66
C SER A 186 -1.47 2.82 -23.55
N SER A 187 -0.49 3.07 -22.66
CA SER A 187 -0.11 2.21 -21.54
C SER A 187 -0.15 2.99 -20.23
N PHE A 188 -0.44 2.28 -19.15
CA PHE A 188 -0.32 2.77 -17.76
C PHE A 188 1.05 2.44 -17.14
N ASP A 189 2.01 1.93 -17.91
CA ASP A 189 3.34 1.67 -17.39
C ASP A 189 4.05 2.98 -17.04
N TYR A 190 4.61 3.02 -15.83
CA TYR A 190 5.27 4.21 -15.27
C TYR A 190 6.32 4.81 -16.23
N SER A 191 7.09 3.95 -16.88
CA SER A 191 8.14 4.35 -17.84
C SER A 191 7.61 4.90 -19.16
N ALA A 192 6.35 4.65 -19.50
CA ALA A 192 5.73 5.12 -20.74
C ALA A 192 5.09 6.52 -20.61
N ILE A 193 5.02 7.06 -19.40
CA ILE A 193 4.32 8.31 -19.10
C ILE A 193 5.31 9.47 -19.04
N ALA A 194 5.07 10.48 -19.90
CA ALA A 194 5.83 11.71 -19.94
C ALA A 194 4.90 12.91 -19.67
N THR A 195 4.89 13.41 -18.45
CA THR A 195 4.02 14.52 -18.03
C THR A 195 4.59 15.91 -18.35
N GLN A 196 5.90 16.00 -18.62
CA GLN A 196 6.61 17.27 -18.89
C GLN A 196 6.09 18.01 -20.11
N GLY A 197 5.46 17.31 -21.06
CA GLY A 197 4.81 17.91 -22.22
C GLY A 197 3.44 18.54 -21.95
N LEU A 198 2.87 18.35 -20.76
CA LEU A 198 1.56 18.89 -20.40
C LEU A 198 1.67 20.37 -19.99
N PRO A 199 0.63 21.20 -20.26
CA PRO A 199 0.56 22.55 -19.73
C PRO A 199 0.66 22.55 -18.19
N LEU A 200 1.34 23.55 -17.61
CA LEU A 200 1.56 23.66 -16.16
C LEU A 200 0.25 23.56 -15.36
N GLN A 201 -0.83 24.18 -15.86
CA GLN A 201 -2.14 24.10 -15.20
C GLN A 201 -2.66 22.67 -15.11
N ALA A 202 -2.51 21.86 -16.15
CA ALA A 202 -2.92 20.45 -16.14
C ALA A 202 -2.06 19.64 -15.17
N GLN A 203 -0.73 19.87 -15.17
CA GLN A 203 0.18 19.22 -14.21
C GLN A 203 -0.19 19.56 -12.77
N LEU A 204 -0.48 20.84 -12.45
CA LEU A 204 -0.89 21.26 -11.11
C LEU A 204 -2.20 20.60 -10.66
N ILE A 205 -3.20 20.50 -11.54
CA ILE A 205 -4.48 19.83 -11.23
C ILE A 205 -4.26 18.35 -10.95
N LEU A 206 -3.55 17.65 -11.84
CA LEU A 206 -3.28 16.21 -11.68
C LEU A 206 -2.46 15.92 -10.44
N LEU A 207 -1.40 16.68 -10.20
CA LEU A 207 -0.58 16.56 -8.99
C LEU A 207 -1.41 16.82 -7.73
N THR A 208 -2.28 17.85 -7.73
CA THR A 208 -3.15 18.14 -6.58
C THR A 208 -4.10 16.99 -6.29
N ILE A 209 -4.71 16.38 -7.31
CA ILE A 209 -5.58 15.20 -7.15
C ILE A 209 -4.82 14.05 -6.49
N LEU A 210 -3.59 13.75 -6.96
CA LEU A 210 -2.75 12.72 -6.36
C LEU A 210 -2.33 13.06 -4.93
N LEU A 211 -1.95 14.33 -4.66
CA LEU A 211 -1.56 14.78 -3.33
C LEU A 211 -2.71 14.67 -2.32
N VAL A 212 -3.93 15.01 -2.72
CA VAL A 212 -5.11 14.83 -1.87
C VAL A 212 -5.40 13.34 -1.66
N GLY A 213 -5.37 12.53 -2.71
CA GLY A 213 -5.58 11.10 -2.62
C GLY A 213 -4.59 10.44 -1.66
N PHE A 214 -3.30 10.59 -1.89
CA PHE A 214 -2.27 10.03 -1.00
C PHE A 214 -2.26 10.69 0.38
N GLY A 215 -2.58 12.00 0.46
CA GLY A 215 -2.66 12.76 1.70
C GLY A 215 -3.74 12.25 2.66
N ILE A 216 -4.84 11.71 2.15
CA ILE A 216 -5.86 11.01 2.95
C ILE A 216 -5.23 9.78 3.63
N LYS A 217 -4.46 8.98 2.90
CA LYS A 217 -3.87 7.74 3.43
C LYS A 217 -2.69 7.99 4.37
N ILE A 218 -1.88 9.03 4.13
CA ILE A 218 -0.76 9.46 5.01
C ILE A 218 -1.23 10.02 6.35
N PRO A 219 -2.40 10.32 6.54
CA PRO A 219 -3.33 11.22 7.18
C PRO A 219 -2.77 12.64 7.41
N LEU A 220 -2.60 13.39 6.31
CA LEU A 220 -2.24 14.81 6.42
C LEU A 220 -3.41 15.66 6.94
N VAL A 221 -3.13 16.66 7.76
CA VAL A 221 -4.16 17.62 8.20
C VAL A 221 -4.64 18.48 7.02
N PRO A 222 -5.96 18.61 6.79
CA PRO A 222 -7.12 18.21 7.61
C PRO A 222 -7.70 16.82 7.27
N LEU A 223 -7.09 16.02 6.43
CA LEU A 223 -7.61 14.74 5.91
C LEU A 223 -7.44 13.54 6.87
N HIS A 224 -6.93 13.79 8.07
CA HIS A 224 -6.49 12.80 9.06
C HIS A 224 -7.59 12.24 9.99
N THR A 225 -8.81 12.79 9.95
CA THR A 225 -9.82 12.54 11.00
C THR A 225 -10.30 11.09 11.12
N TRP A 226 -10.00 10.24 10.16
CA TRP A 226 -10.26 8.80 10.23
C TRP A 226 -9.28 8.06 11.13
N LEU A 227 -8.04 8.57 11.23
CA LEU A 227 -6.92 7.90 11.89
C LEU A 227 -7.13 7.73 13.40
N PRO A 228 -7.47 8.78 14.19
CA PRO A 228 -7.67 8.65 15.64
C PRO A 228 -8.73 7.59 15.98
N ASP A 229 -9.85 7.58 15.24
CA ASP A 229 -10.92 6.60 15.47
C ASP A 229 -10.45 5.17 15.14
N ALA A 230 -9.78 4.99 13.99
CA ALA A 230 -9.27 3.69 13.58
C ALA A 230 -8.21 3.15 14.55
N TYR A 231 -7.29 4.00 15.03
CA TYR A 231 -6.23 3.58 15.97
C TYR A 231 -6.75 3.28 17.37
N THR A 232 -7.73 4.05 17.85
CA THR A 232 -8.35 3.82 19.16
C THR A 232 -9.07 2.47 19.20
N GLU A 233 -9.70 2.07 18.09
CA GLU A 233 -10.45 0.83 18.01
C GLU A 233 -9.59 -0.37 17.58
N ALA A 234 -8.52 -0.15 16.80
CA ALA A 234 -7.68 -1.23 16.31
C ALA A 234 -6.99 -2.00 17.44
N SER A 235 -6.96 -3.34 17.34
CA SER A 235 -6.11 -4.13 18.22
C SER A 235 -4.62 -3.79 18.00
N PRO A 236 -3.73 -3.94 18.99
CA PRO A 236 -2.33 -3.57 18.85
C PRO A 236 -1.64 -4.15 17.60
N PRO A 237 -1.83 -5.42 17.21
CA PRO A 237 -1.27 -5.94 15.96
C PRO A 237 -1.79 -5.23 14.71
N VAL A 238 -3.08 -4.85 14.68
CA VAL A 238 -3.68 -4.11 13.57
C VAL A 238 -3.16 -2.68 13.54
N ALA A 239 -2.98 -2.03 14.68
CA ALA A 239 -2.39 -0.70 14.79
C ALA A 239 -0.93 -0.67 14.26
N ILE A 240 -0.13 -1.73 14.53
CA ILE A 240 1.21 -1.91 13.94
C ILE A 240 1.15 -1.88 12.40
N MET A 241 0.19 -2.60 11.82
CA MET A 241 0.03 -2.65 10.36
C MET A 241 -0.46 -1.30 9.79
N LEU A 242 -1.42 -0.64 10.45
CA LEU A 242 -1.92 0.67 10.04
C LEU A 242 -0.81 1.72 10.01
N GLY A 243 -0.09 1.91 11.13
CA GLY A 243 0.95 2.92 11.25
C GLY A 243 2.26 2.56 10.55
N GLY A 244 2.62 1.28 10.63
CA GLY A 244 3.90 0.82 10.13
C GLY A 244 3.95 0.61 8.62
N ILE A 245 2.83 0.27 7.98
CA ILE A 245 2.81 -0.16 6.57
C ILE A 245 1.83 0.68 5.75
N LEU A 246 0.57 0.81 6.15
CA LEU A 246 -0.47 1.48 5.37
C LEU A 246 -0.10 2.94 5.04
N ALA A 247 0.26 3.72 6.05
CA ALA A 247 0.65 5.12 5.86
C ALA A 247 1.88 5.28 4.95
N LYS A 248 2.81 4.31 4.98
CA LYS A 248 4.02 4.33 4.14
C LYS A 248 3.70 4.10 2.66
N LEU A 249 2.64 3.36 2.34
CA LEU A 249 2.20 3.21 0.95
C LEU A 249 1.71 4.55 0.37
N GLY A 250 1.06 5.38 1.17
CA GLY A 250 0.72 6.76 0.77
C GLY A 250 1.96 7.63 0.56
N THR A 251 2.92 7.60 1.50
CA THR A 251 4.18 8.33 1.37
C THR A 251 4.99 7.87 0.15
N TYR A 252 5.07 6.56 -0.07
CA TYR A 252 5.67 5.99 -1.27
C TYR A 252 5.00 6.55 -2.53
N GLY A 253 3.67 6.59 -2.57
CA GLY A 253 2.90 7.12 -3.71
C GLY A 253 3.19 8.59 -3.99
N ILE A 254 3.30 9.44 -2.97
CA ILE A 254 3.69 10.86 -3.15
C ILE A 254 5.09 10.97 -3.76
N ILE A 255 6.06 10.20 -3.27
CA ILE A 255 7.43 10.25 -3.80
C ILE A 255 7.47 9.66 -5.21
N ARG A 256 6.89 8.47 -5.41
CA ARG A 256 6.95 7.74 -6.68
C ARG A 256 6.19 8.48 -7.80
N PHE A 257 4.96 8.88 -7.54
CA PHE A 257 4.07 9.43 -8.56
C PHE A 257 3.97 10.94 -8.49
N GLY A 258 3.99 11.54 -7.30
CA GLY A 258 3.98 12.99 -7.16
C GLY A 258 5.29 13.62 -7.65
N LEU A 259 6.39 13.32 -6.97
CA LEU A 259 7.71 13.83 -7.33
C LEU A 259 8.22 13.21 -8.65
N GLY A 260 8.07 11.90 -8.82
CA GLY A 260 8.63 11.18 -9.97
C GLY A 260 8.00 11.54 -11.30
N LEU A 261 6.68 11.74 -11.36
CA LEU A 261 5.99 12.13 -12.60
C LEU A 261 5.98 13.65 -12.81
N PHE A 262 6.02 14.48 -11.78
CA PHE A 262 5.88 15.94 -11.87
C PHE A 262 7.06 16.70 -11.24
N PRO A 263 8.33 16.46 -11.62
CA PRO A 263 9.49 17.02 -10.92
C PRO A 263 9.54 18.56 -10.93
N GLU A 264 9.18 19.20 -12.04
CA GLU A 264 9.16 20.66 -12.16
C GLU A 264 8.01 21.29 -11.38
N THR A 265 6.81 20.73 -11.50
CA THR A 265 5.60 21.17 -10.79
C THR A 265 5.74 20.91 -9.29
N TRP A 266 6.43 19.82 -8.93
CA TRP A 266 6.75 19.52 -7.52
C TRP A 266 7.52 20.65 -6.84
N ALA A 267 8.51 21.25 -7.52
CA ALA A 267 9.28 22.36 -6.98
C ALA A 267 8.38 23.58 -6.62
N ILE A 268 7.29 23.77 -7.33
CA ILE A 268 6.31 24.85 -7.06
C ILE A 268 5.48 24.53 -5.81
N VAL A 269 5.04 23.28 -5.63
CA VAL A 269 4.14 22.91 -4.52
C VAL A 269 4.88 22.49 -3.26
N ALA A 270 6.16 22.13 -3.34
CA ALA A 270 6.97 21.62 -2.22
C ALA A 270 6.99 22.53 -0.98
N PRO A 271 7.11 23.88 -1.09
CA PRO A 271 7.06 24.74 0.09
C PRO A 271 5.72 24.65 0.83
N GLY A 272 4.60 24.58 0.08
CA GLY A 272 3.27 24.40 0.66
C GLY A 272 3.11 23.04 1.33
N LEU A 273 3.63 21.97 0.72
CA LEU A 273 3.61 20.63 1.30
C LEU A 273 4.46 20.56 2.58
N ALA A 274 5.61 21.26 2.63
CA ALA A 274 6.43 21.34 3.84
C ALA A 274 5.67 21.99 5.00
N VAL A 275 4.92 23.07 4.73
CA VAL A 275 4.07 23.74 5.74
C VAL A 275 2.96 22.80 6.22
N ILE A 276 2.24 22.11 5.29
CA ILE A 276 1.20 21.15 5.66
C ILE A 276 1.80 20.00 6.49
N GLY A 277 2.97 19.50 6.11
CA GLY A 277 3.68 18.47 6.85
C GLY A 277 4.07 18.92 8.27
N ALA A 278 4.60 20.14 8.41
CA ALA A 278 4.93 20.72 9.71
C ALA A 278 3.68 20.89 10.60
N ILE A 279 2.59 21.41 10.04
CA ILE A 279 1.30 21.53 10.75
C ILE A 279 0.81 20.14 11.19
N SER A 280 0.88 19.15 10.30
CA SER A 280 0.44 17.78 10.60
C SER A 280 1.29 17.16 11.72
N ALA A 281 2.60 17.41 11.75
CA ALA A 281 3.49 16.88 12.78
C ALA A 281 3.28 17.54 14.15
N VAL A 282 2.93 18.83 14.19
CA VAL A 282 2.68 19.56 15.45
C VAL A 282 1.27 19.31 15.99
N TYR A 283 0.30 19.14 15.09
CA TYR A 283 -1.10 18.90 15.45
C TYR A 283 -1.34 17.46 15.96
N GLY A 284 -0.69 16.45 15.34
CA GLY A 284 -0.81 15.02 15.69
C GLY A 284 0.05 14.63 16.84
#